data_9f978d5dfa783f7e36b9a2156087f13a
#
_entry.id   9f978d5dfa783f7e36b9a2156087f13a
#
_cell.length_a   1.000
_cell.length_b   1.000
_cell.length_c   1.000
_cell.angle_alpha   90.00
_cell.angle_beta   90.00
_cell.angle_gamma   90.00
#
_symmetry.space_group_name_H-M   'P 1'
#
loop_
_entity.id
_entity.type
_entity.pdbx_description
1 polymer ?
#
loop_
_entity_poly.entity_id
_entity_poly.type
_entity_poly.pdbx_seq_one_letter_code
_entity_poly.pdbx_strand_id
1 'polypeptide(L)' 'MLTKFFDDLRHANIPVSITEYLMLLRALEKNIITIDLDNFYYLARSCLIKDEKHFDRFDLVFSNYIEGTLSLIHI' A
#
# COMPACT_ATOMS: atom_id res chain seq x y z
N MET A 1 6.49 8.86 3.95
CA MET A 1 5.99 7.74 4.75
C MET A 1 5.66 6.51 3.91
N LEU A 2 4.82 6.63 2.91
CA LEU A 2 4.50 5.51 2.02
C LEU A 2 5.33 5.48 0.75
N THR A 3 6.35 6.31 0.66
CA THR A 3 7.18 6.40 -0.54
C THR A 3 7.86 5.07 -0.87
N LYS A 4 8.37 4.39 0.17
CA LYS A 4 9.00 3.10 -0.03
C LYS A 4 8.02 2.06 -0.56
N PHE A 5 6.80 2.04 -0.03
CA PHE A 5 5.76 1.13 -0.49
C PHE A 5 5.42 1.40 -1.96
N PHE A 6 5.29 2.65 -2.31
CA PHE A 6 5.01 3.05 -3.69
C PHE A 6 6.15 2.61 -4.63
N ASP A 7 7.40 2.82 -4.20
CA ASP A 7 8.56 2.39 -4.98
C ASP A 7 8.61 0.87 -5.11
N ASP A 8 8.30 0.16 -4.03
CA ASP A 8 8.28 -1.30 -4.05
C ASP A 8 7.26 -1.83 -5.06
N LEU A 9 6.08 -1.18 -5.14
CA LEU A 9 5.06 -1.54 -6.11
C LEU A 9 5.57 -1.34 -7.54
N ARG A 10 6.26 -0.23 -7.78
CA ARG A 10 6.80 0.05 -9.10
C ARG A 10 7.89 -0.93 -9.48
N HIS A 11 8.74 -1.32 -8.54
CA HIS A 11 9.79 -2.31 -8.78
C HIS A 11 9.21 -3.70 -9.04
N ALA A 12 8.01 -3.97 -8.55
CA ALA A 12 7.33 -5.23 -8.81
C ALA A 12 6.58 -5.22 -10.14
N ASN A 13 6.76 -4.18 -10.95
CA ASN A 13 6.11 -4.02 -12.26
C ASN A 13 4.59 -3.86 -12.15
N ILE A 14 4.13 -3.30 -11.05
CA ILE A 14 2.72 -2.97 -10.88
C ILE A 14 2.51 -1.54 -11.39
N PRO A 15 1.63 -1.32 -12.36
CA PRO A 15 1.44 0.01 -12.93
C PRO A 15 0.66 0.93 -11.98
N VAL A 16 1.40 1.68 -11.16
CA VAL A 16 0.80 2.67 -10.27
C VAL A 16 1.29 4.05 -10.69
N SER A 17 0.42 5.05 -10.57
CA SER A 17 0.74 6.42 -10.92
C SER A 17 0.78 7.31 -9.69
N ILE A 18 1.40 8.47 -9.83
CA ILE A 18 1.45 9.44 -8.74
C ILE A 18 0.05 9.91 -8.35
N THR A 19 -0.87 9.98 -9.31
CA THR A 19 -2.25 10.35 -9.04
C THR A 19 -2.91 9.36 -8.08
N GLU A 20 -2.72 8.07 -8.32
CA GLU A 20 -3.27 7.01 -7.47
C GLU A 20 -2.65 7.07 -6.08
N TYR A 21 -1.34 7.32 -6.01
CA TYR A 21 -0.64 7.48 -4.74
C TYR A 21 -1.22 8.64 -3.92
N LEU A 22 -1.45 9.77 -4.58
CA LEU A 22 -2.03 10.94 -3.91
C LEU A 22 -3.46 10.68 -3.44
N MET A 23 -4.22 9.92 -4.22
CA MET A 23 -5.57 9.51 -3.80
C MET A 23 -5.53 8.68 -2.53
N LEU A 24 -4.57 7.77 -2.45
CA LEU A 24 -4.39 6.95 -1.25
C LEU A 24 -4.05 7.81 -0.05
N LEU A 25 -3.14 8.76 -0.20
CA LEU A 25 -2.77 9.65 0.89
C LEU A 25 -3.97 10.47 1.39
N ARG A 26 -4.79 10.95 0.47
CA ARG A 26 -6.00 11.68 0.85
C ARG A 26 -6.97 10.82 1.63
N ALA A 27 -7.15 9.58 1.17
CA ALA A 27 -8.04 8.65 1.85
C ALA A 27 -7.54 8.33 3.26
N LEU A 28 -6.23 8.19 3.42
CA LEU A 28 -5.62 7.95 4.72
C LEU A 28 -5.82 9.15 5.66
N GLU A 29 -5.70 10.36 5.15
CA GLU A 29 -5.94 11.55 5.95
C GLU A 29 -7.36 11.58 6.51
N LYS A 30 -8.33 11.21 5.69
CA LYS A 30 -9.73 11.23 6.10
C LYS A 30 -10.06 10.14 7.11
N ASN A 31 -9.32 9.06 7.12
CA ASN A 31 -9.62 7.90 7.95
C ASN A 31 -8.55 7.64 9.02
N ILE A 32 -7.80 8.66 9.36
CA ILE A 32 -6.63 8.51 10.23
C ILE A 32 -6.98 7.97 11.63
N ILE A 33 -8.18 8.23 12.09
CA ILE A 33 -8.59 7.84 13.44
C ILE A 33 -8.97 6.37 13.52
N THR A 34 -9.49 5.82 12.43
CA THR A 34 -10.08 4.48 12.43
C THR A 34 -9.31 3.47 11.61
N ILE A 35 -8.16 3.86 11.05
CA ILE A 35 -7.46 2.97 10.13
C ILE A 35 -6.72 1.90 10.90
N ASP A 36 -6.94 0.65 10.52
CA ASP A 36 -6.16 -0.48 11.00
C ASP A 36 -5.50 -1.15 9.78
N LEU A 37 -4.78 -2.25 10.02
CA LEU A 37 -4.02 -2.90 8.97
C LEU A 37 -4.91 -3.44 7.85
N ASP A 38 -6.04 -4.06 8.21
CA ASP A 38 -6.97 -4.59 7.22
C ASP A 38 -7.58 -3.48 6.38
N ASN A 39 -8.02 -2.42 7.01
CA ASN A 39 -8.59 -1.27 6.31
C ASN A 39 -7.55 -0.61 5.40
N PHE A 40 -6.33 -0.49 5.87
CA PHE A 40 -5.25 0.05 5.06
C PHE A 40 -4.99 -0.82 3.83
N TYR A 41 -4.98 -2.14 4.00
CA TYR A 41 -4.77 -3.06 2.90
C TYR A 41 -5.85 -2.88 1.82
N TYR A 42 -7.11 -2.90 2.21
CA TYR A 42 -8.21 -2.75 1.26
C TYR A 42 -8.23 -1.39 0.59
N LEU A 43 -7.94 -0.36 1.37
CA LEU A 43 -7.90 1.00 0.85
C LEU A 43 -6.78 1.15 -0.18
N ALA A 44 -5.60 0.67 0.15
CA ALA A 44 -4.45 0.74 -0.77
C ALA A 44 -4.71 -0.06 -2.03
N ARG A 45 -5.26 -1.26 -1.89
CA ARG A 45 -5.58 -2.08 -3.06
C ARG A 45 -6.60 -1.40 -3.96
N SER A 46 -7.64 -0.84 -3.37
CA SER A 46 -8.68 -0.16 -4.14
C SER A 46 -8.16 1.07 -4.86
N CYS A 47 -7.28 1.82 -4.24
CA CYS A 47 -6.74 3.05 -4.83
C CYS A 47 -5.65 2.79 -5.85
N LEU A 48 -4.79 1.80 -5.60
CA LEU A 48 -3.58 1.60 -6.40
C LEU A 48 -3.72 0.52 -7.47
N ILE A 49 -4.52 -0.50 -7.23
CA ILE A 49 -4.62 -1.65 -8.13
C ILE A 49 -5.98 -1.68 -8.79
N LYS A 50 -6.00 -1.60 -10.11
CA LYS A 50 -7.25 -1.59 -10.88
C LYS A 50 -7.51 -2.89 -11.60
N ASP A 51 -6.50 -3.74 -11.74
CA ASP A 51 -6.59 -4.99 -12.48
C ASP A 51 -6.29 -6.16 -11.54
N GLU A 52 -7.19 -7.13 -11.49
CA GLU A 52 -7.06 -8.28 -10.61
C GLU A 52 -5.77 -9.08 -10.82
N LYS A 53 -5.22 -9.04 -12.01
CA LYS A 53 -4.00 -9.78 -12.31
C LYS A 53 -2.79 -9.29 -11.50
N HIS A 54 -2.89 -8.10 -10.91
CA HIS A 54 -1.82 -7.55 -10.08
C HIS A 54 -2.03 -7.78 -8.60
N PHE A 55 -3.14 -8.38 -8.20
CA PHE A 55 -3.45 -8.57 -6.79
C PHE A 55 -2.40 -9.44 -6.08
N ASP A 56 -1.96 -10.52 -6.72
CA ASP A 56 -0.98 -11.42 -6.12
C ASP A 56 0.33 -10.70 -5.83
N ARG A 57 0.80 -9.92 -6.79
CA ARG A 57 2.03 -9.15 -6.59
C ARG A 57 1.85 -8.08 -5.53
N PHE A 58 0.70 -7.43 -5.54
CA PHE A 58 0.39 -6.43 -4.53
C PHE A 58 0.42 -7.04 -3.13
N ASP A 59 -0.20 -8.20 -2.97
CA ASP A 59 -0.22 -8.90 -1.69
C ASP A 59 1.19 -9.20 -1.21
N LEU A 60 2.05 -9.65 -2.11
CA LEU A 60 3.44 -9.97 -1.78
C LEU A 60 4.20 -8.72 -1.35
N VAL A 61 4.08 -7.64 -2.11
CA VAL A 61 4.75 -6.38 -1.79
C VAL A 61 4.24 -5.82 -0.47
N PHE A 62 2.93 -5.86 -0.27
CA PHE A 62 2.31 -5.39 0.96
C PHE A 62 2.81 -6.17 2.17
N SER A 63 2.83 -7.50 2.07
CA SER A 63 3.31 -8.35 3.16
C SER A 63 4.77 -8.04 3.50
N ASN A 64 5.61 -7.90 2.50
CA ASN A 64 7.03 -7.59 2.72
C ASN A 64 7.19 -6.21 3.36
N TYR A 65 6.42 -5.24 2.93
CA TYR A 65 6.48 -3.90 3.48
C TYR A 65 6.07 -3.89 4.96
N ILE A 66 4.97 -4.57 5.28
CA ILE A 66 4.44 -4.63 6.64
C ILE A 66 5.38 -5.42 7.55
N GLU A 67 5.90 -6.55 7.08
CA GLU A 67 6.86 -7.34 7.86
C GLU A 67 8.10 -6.55 8.20
N GLY A 68 8.63 -5.82 7.23
CA GLY A 68 9.79 -4.97 7.47
C GLY A 68 9.49 -3.91 8.51
N THR A 69 8.32 -3.28 8.43
CA THR A 69 7.92 -2.24 9.36
C THR A 69 7.71 -2.80 10.76
N LEU A 70 7.01 -3.93 10.87
CA LEU A 70 6.75 -4.56 12.15
C LEU A 70 8.03 -5.09 12.79
N SER A 71 8.96 -5.61 11.99
CA SER A 71 10.25 -6.06 12.51
C SER A 71 11.01 -4.93 13.18
N LEU A 72 10.96 -3.75 12.60
CA LEU A 72 11.61 -2.59 13.18
C LEU A 72 10.97 -2.17 14.51
N ILE A 73 9.66 -2.34 14.61
CA ILE A 73 8.92 -2.00 15.82
C ILE A 73 9.19 -3.01 16.94
N HIS A 74 9.35 -4.26 16.58
CA HIS A 74 9.52 -5.34 17.57
C HIS A 74 10.93 -5.46 18.12
N ILE A 75 11.86 -4.76 17.53
CA ILE A 75 13.23 -4.74 18.02
C ILE A 75 13.40 -3.68 19.08
#